data_8dbcfabe873837d014ffd6eb4e8aafbb
#
_entry.id   8dbcfabe873837d014ffd6eb4e8aafbb
#
_cell.length_a   1.000
_cell.length_b   1.000
_cell.length_c   1.000
_cell.angle_alpha   90.00
_cell.angle_beta   90.00
_cell.angle_gamma   90.00
#
_symmetry.space_group_name_H-M   'P 1'
#
loop_
_entity.id
_entity.type
_entity.pdbx_description
1 polymer ?
#
loop_
_entity_poly.entity_id
_entity_poly.type
_entity_poly.pdbx_seq_one_letter_code
_entity_poly.pdbx_strand_id
1 'polypeptide(L)'
;MRNFLSKEDFLNKKKIINGWIHSSCTVSAEIMGASNFDSITIDLQHGIIDINDCKTIIQILRKYNLFIIVRVPGNDIGIINKCLD
;
A
#
# COMPACT_ATOMS: atom_id res chain seq x y z
N MET A 1 13.68 5.89 -14.16
CA MET A 1 14.03 5.18 -12.93
C MET A 1 13.34 5.82 -11.74
N ARG A 2 12.81 5.00 -10.88
CA ARG A 2 12.08 5.45 -9.75
C ARG A 2 12.99 5.74 -8.56
N ASN A 3 12.79 6.87 -7.90
CA ASN A 3 13.43 7.18 -6.63
C ASN A 3 12.51 6.78 -5.49
N PHE A 4 12.94 5.78 -4.72
CA PHE A 4 12.19 5.39 -3.54
C PHE A 4 12.37 6.44 -2.45
N LEU A 5 11.28 6.81 -1.80
CA LEU A 5 11.36 7.56 -0.57
C LEU A 5 11.97 6.65 0.50
N SER A 6 13.01 7.11 1.18
CA SER A 6 13.48 6.41 2.36
C SER A 6 12.47 6.64 3.49
N LYS A 7 12.51 5.78 4.51
CA LYS A 7 11.70 5.99 5.71
C LYS A 7 11.97 7.36 6.33
N GLU A 8 13.22 7.76 6.33
CA GLU A 8 13.63 9.05 6.87
C GLU A 8 13.05 10.21 6.09
N ASP A 9 13.13 10.15 4.77
CA ASP A 9 12.55 11.18 3.90
C ASP A 9 11.05 11.29 4.12
N PHE A 10 10.36 10.15 4.24
CA PHE A 10 8.93 10.11 4.50
C PHE A 10 8.58 10.80 5.82
N LEU A 11 9.31 10.49 6.89
CA LEU A 11 9.05 11.06 8.21
C LEU A 11 9.37 12.56 8.30
N ASN A 12 10.25 13.06 7.46
CA ASN A 12 10.66 14.46 7.45
C ASN A 12 9.74 15.35 6.61
N LYS A 13 8.79 14.78 5.89
CA LYS A 13 7.84 15.58 5.10
C LYS A 13 6.90 16.33 6.03
N LYS A 14 6.69 17.61 5.77
CA LYS A 14 5.76 18.44 6.53
C LYS A 14 4.31 18.08 6.27
N LYS A 15 4.01 17.58 5.08
CA LYS A 15 2.66 17.21 4.67
C LYS A 15 2.73 15.90 3.90
N ILE A 16 1.95 14.93 4.35
CA ILE A 16 1.89 13.61 3.73
C ILE A 16 0.48 13.40 3.21
N ILE A 17 0.38 13.01 1.95
CA ILE A 17 -0.91 12.67 1.32
C ILE A 17 -0.99 11.15 1.23
N ASN A 18 -1.97 10.58 1.91
CA ASN A 18 -2.20 9.14 1.94
C ASN A 18 -3.48 8.78 1.21
N GLY A 19 -3.41 7.77 0.35
CA GLY A 19 -4.58 7.19 -0.30
C GLY A 19 -4.96 5.86 0.34
N TRP A 20 -6.22 5.44 0.16
CA TRP A 20 -6.72 4.16 0.67
C TRP A 20 -7.23 3.31 -0.47
N ILE A 21 -6.94 2.00 -0.39
CA ILE A 21 -7.47 1.01 -1.31
C ILE A 21 -8.35 0.05 -0.52
N HIS A 22 -9.64 -0.03 -0.91
CA HIS A 22 -10.63 -0.90 -0.28
C HIS A 22 -11.14 -1.99 -1.23
N SER A 23 -10.71 -1.98 -2.48
CA SER A 23 -11.17 -2.94 -3.48
C SER A 23 -10.00 -3.68 -4.11
N SER A 24 -10.27 -4.83 -4.69
CA SER A 24 -9.26 -5.64 -5.37
C SER A 24 -9.02 -5.22 -6.82
N CYS A 25 -9.57 -4.10 -7.26
CA CYS A 25 -9.46 -3.64 -8.64
C CYS A 25 -8.03 -3.20 -8.97
N THR A 26 -7.36 -3.93 -9.84
CA THR A 26 -5.98 -3.63 -10.23
C THR A 26 -5.85 -2.35 -11.03
N VAL A 27 -6.87 -1.99 -11.80
CA VAL A 27 -6.89 -0.73 -12.54
C VAL A 27 -6.91 0.45 -11.58
N SER A 28 -7.73 0.38 -10.52
CA SER A 28 -7.76 1.41 -9.49
C SER A 28 -6.40 1.55 -8.80
N ALA A 29 -5.74 0.44 -8.51
CA ALA A 29 -4.41 0.45 -7.90
C ALA A 29 -3.39 1.16 -8.80
N GLU A 30 -3.42 0.89 -10.09
CA GLU A 30 -2.53 1.56 -11.06
C GLU A 30 -2.78 3.07 -11.10
N ILE A 31 -4.04 3.47 -11.15
CA ILE A 31 -4.41 4.89 -11.17
C ILE A 31 -3.95 5.58 -9.90
N MET A 32 -4.18 4.97 -8.74
CA MET A 32 -3.77 5.54 -7.47
C MET A 32 -2.25 5.62 -7.35
N GLY A 33 -1.54 4.59 -7.79
CA GLY A 33 -0.08 4.60 -7.78
C GLY A 33 0.50 5.75 -8.59
N ALA A 34 -0.13 6.06 -9.72
CA ALA A 34 0.31 7.13 -10.62
C ALA A 34 -0.12 8.53 -10.17
N SER A 35 -0.89 8.65 -9.09
CA SER A 35 -1.52 9.92 -8.69
C SER A 35 -0.74 10.75 -7.66
N ASN A 36 0.53 10.46 -7.49
CA ASN A 36 1.44 11.23 -6.61
C ASN A 36 1.09 11.21 -5.12
N PHE A 37 0.50 10.12 -4.62
CA PHE A 37 0.38 9.92 -3.18
C PHE A 37 1.76 9.68 -2.56
N ASP A 38 1.96 10.15 -1.34
CA ASP A 38 3.15 9.85 -0.56
C ASP A 38 3.11 8.44 0.01
N SER A 39 1.92 7.98 0.35
CA SER A 39 1.67 6.63 0.82
C SER A 39 0.30 6.15 0.36
N ILE A 40 0.15 4.83 0.28
CA ILE A 40 -1.15 4.20 0.02
C ILE A 40 -1.35 3.10 1.03
N THR A 41 -2.52 3.10 1.69
CA THR A 41 -2.92 2.08 2.65
C THR A 41 -3.84 1.08 1.96
N ILE A 42 -3.46 -0.20 2.01
CA ILE A 42 -4.29 -1.30 1.52
C ILE A 42 -5.03 -1.86 2.74
N ASP A 43 -6.36 -1.78 2.73
CA ASP A 43 -7.17 -2.13 3.89
C ASP A 43 -7.70 -3.55 3.78
N LEU A 44 -7.12 -4.47 4.57
CA LEU A 44 -7.58 -5.84 4.69
C LEU A 44 -8.61 -6.01 5.80
N GLN A 45 -8.77 -5.01 6.66
CA GLN A 45 -9.66 -5.11 7.83
C GLN A 45 -11.12 -4.82 7.46
N HIS A 46 -11.37 -3.77 6.70
CA HIS A 46 -12.71 -3.32 6.35
C HIS A 46 -13.00 -3.41 4.87
N GLY A 47 -12.01 -3.72 4.07
CA GLY A 47 -12.18 -3.88 2.64
C GLY A 47 -12.53 -5.30 2.25
N ILE A 48 -12.79 -5.50 0.98
CA ILE A 48 -13.08 -6.82 0.40
C ILE A 48 -11.84 -7.45 -0.22
N ILE A 49 -10.67 -7.00 0.21
CA ILE A 49 -9.39 -7.43 -0.33
C ILE A 49 -8.89 -8.63 0.47
N ASP A 50 -8.62 -9.75 -0.19
CA ASP A 50 -7.95 -10.87 0.45
C ASP A 50 -6.42 -10.75 0.33
N ILE A 51 -5.70 -11.69 0.93
CA ILE A 51 -4.23 -11.63 0.94
C ILE A 51 -3.63 -11.75 -0.46
N ASN A 52 -4.21 -12.58 -1.32
CA ASN A 52 -3.70 -12.74 -2.68
C ASN A 52 -3.87 -11.45 -3.48
N ASP A 53 -5.03 -10.81 -3.36
CA ASP A 53 -5.28 -9.50 -3.97
C ASP A 53 -4.32 -8.45 -3.43
N CYS A 54 -4.06 -8.47 -2.13
CA CYS A 54 -3.12 -7.56 -1.50
C CYS A 54 -1.72 -7.71 -2.09
N LYS A 55 -1.24 -8.93 -2.28
CA LYS A 55 0.06 -9.18 -2.89
C LYS A 55 0.15 -8.63 -4.31
N THR A 56 -0.91 -8.81 -5.09
CA THR A 56 -0.98 -8.27 -6.45
C THR A 56 -0.93 -6.75 -6.44
N ILE A 57 -1.69 -6.12 -5.56
CA ILE A 57 -1.71 -4.66 -5.41
C ILE A 57 -0.33 -4.14 -5.00
N ILE A 58 0.34 -4.81 -4.07
CA ILE A 58 1.69 -4.42 -3.65
C ILE A 58 2.65 -4.45 -4.85
N GLN A 59 2.58 -5.48 -5.66
CA GLN A 59 3.43 -5.58 -6.85
C GLN A 59 3.19 -4.42 -7.82
N ILE A 60 1.93 -4.03 -7.99
CA ILE A 60 1.57 -2.89 -8.83
C ILE A 60 2.13 -1.59 -8.25
N LEU A 61 1.94 -1.36 -6.96
CA LEU A 61 2.34 -0.12 -6.31
C LEU A 61 3.86 0.03 -6.19
N ARG A 62 4.60 -1.05 -6.19
CA ARG A 62 6.06 -1.01 -6.13
C ARG A 62 6.71 -0.27 -7.30
N LYS A 63 6.01 -0.11 -8.38
CA LYS A 63 6.51 0.65 -9.54
C LYS A 63 6.57 2.15 -9.28
N TYR A 64 5.90 2.61 -8.24
CA TYR A 64 5.73 4.03 -7.95
C TYR A 64 6.53 4.45 -6.73
N ASN A 65 6.83 5.74 -6.63
CA ASN A 65 7.60 6.29 -5.53
C ASN A 65 6.67 6.67 -4.36
N LEU A 66 6.29 5.66 -3.57
CA LEU A 66 5.40 5.85 -2.43
C LEU A 66 5.65 4.78 -1.37
N PHE A 67 5.19 5.02 -0.15
CA PHE A 67 5.16 4.02 0.90
C PHE A 67 3.89 3.21 0.84
N ILE A 68 4.04 1.90 0.96
CA ILE A 68 2.92 0.96 0.97
C ILE A 68 2.66 0.56 2.41
N ILE A 69 1.44 0.81 2.88
CA ILE A 69 0.98 0.47 4.23
C ILE A 69 -0.13 -0.56 4.08
N VAL A 70 -0.06 -1.63 4.87
CA VAL A 70 -1.12 -2.66 4.87
C VAL A 70 -1.77 -2.67 6.24
N ARG A 71 -3.08 -2.46 6.27
CA ARG A 71 -3.87 -2.55 7.49
C ARG A 71 -4.45 -3.95 7.61
N VAL A 72 -4.01 -4.70 8.62
CA VAL A 72 -4.43 -6.08 8.82
C VAL A 72 -5.48 -6.18 9.93
N PRO A 73 -6.36 -7.18 9.89
CA PRO A 73 -7.34 -7.38 10.97
C PRO A 73 -6.65 -7.90 12.23
N GLY A 74 -6.69 -7.10 13.28
CA GLY A 74 -6.16 -7.48 14.59
C GLY A 74 -4.66 -7.81 14.56
N ASN A 75 -4.25 -8.74 15.44
CA ASN A 75 -2.87 -9.19 15.58
C ASN A 75 -2.67 -10.61 15.05
N ASP A 76 -3.31 -10.94 13.95
CA ASP A 76 -3.18 -12.27 13.35
C ASP A 76 -1.79 -12.43 12.74
N ILE A 77 -0.94 -13.21 13.42
CA ILE A 77 0.45 -13.42 12.99
C ILE A 77 0.52 -14.09 11.63
N GLY A 78 -0.40 -15.01 11.33
CA GLY A 78 -0.43 -15.66 10.03
C GLY A 78 -0.67 -14.69 8.88
N ILE A 79 -1.61 -13.76 9.06
CA ILE A 79 -1.91 -12.74 8.07
C ILE A 79 -0.73 -11.77 7.94
N ILE A 80 -0.17 -11.33 9.06
CA ILE A 80 0.98 -10.43 9.06
C ILE A 80 2.15 -11.05 8.31
N ASN A 81 2.47 -12.30 8.59
CA ASN A 81 3.57 -12.99 7.92
C ASN A 81 3.35 -13.11 6.41
N LYS A 82 2.12 -13.40 5.98
CA LYS A 82 1.79 -13.48 4.56
C LYS A 82 1.95 -12.14 3.86
N CYS A 83 1.62 -11.05 4.53
CA CYS A 83 1.80 -9.71 3.96
C CYS A 83 3.27 -9.33 3.82
N LEU A 84 4.13 -9.82 4.73
CA LEU A 84 5.56 -9.54 4.71
C LEU A 84 6.31 -10.39 3.68
N ASP A 85 5.78 -11.53 3.33
CA ASP A 85 6.37 -12.39 2.32
C ASP A 85 6.11 -11.81 0.92
#